data_6e5ba211dc4e42d3f4b5fab0acf33cd3
#
_entry.id   6e5ba211dc4e42d3f4b5fab0acf33cd3
#
_cell.length_a   1.000
_cell.length_b   1.000
_cell.length_c   1.000
_cell.angle_alpha   90.00
_cell.angle_beta   90.00
_cell.angle_gamma   90.00
#
_symmetry.space_group_name_H-M   'P 1'
#
loop_
_entity.id
_entity.type
_entity.pdbx_description
1 polymer ?
#
loop_
_entity_poly.entity_id
_entity_poly.type
_entity_poly.pdbx_seq_one_letter_code
_entity_poly.pdbx_strand_id
1 'polypeptide(L)'
;KDSNIFFLNKNKSEMLFINKIKRSTFFYDENKSEIVMSSKNEIFNIPYKIVFKNNKKDKNFITKFNSQKIRLNVENKLNYNNENNLGILDMRFINKNTSIDYKIKKNFIEFSSVDKRNNYKGQIDFKPFYLTASLNYKQLNSKNFVNQNSVLFEIIKSQVLNNKNLNLDIDLNINKLTNINHLNNLTLKIGIQEGDIILSNSNLMWKNDLKISLKESFLNYDDDEVKLIGKINFDYSDINNFYKSFQINKKNRKDIEQIEIDFIYRLM
;
A
#
# COMPACT_ATOMS: atom_id res chain seq x y z
N LYS A 1 -24.74 11.52 -18.74
CA LYS A 1 -23.61 12.35 -19.20
C LYS A 1 -22.45 12.07 -18.27
N ASP A 2 -21.31 11.71 -18.82
CA ASP A 2 -20.08 11.56 -18.05
C ASP A 2 -19.58 12.96 -17.67
N SER A 3 -19.12 13.09 -16.42
CA SER A 3 -18.57 14.33 -15.89
C SER A 3 -17.17 14.07 -15.35
N ASN A 4 -16.28 15.03 -15.51
CA ASN A 4 -14.93 14.94 -14.98
C ASN A 4 -14.72 15.95 -13.86
N ILE A 5 -14.12 15.50 -12.77
CA ILE A 5 -13.58 16.37 -11.72
C ILE A 5 -12.08 16.40 -11.88
N PHE A 6 -11.54 17.58 -12.12
CA PHE A 6 -10.11 17.82 -12.24
C PHE A 6 -9.57 18.23 -10.88
N PHE A 7 -8.56 17.51 -10.41
CA PHE A 7 -7.82 17.88 -9.21
C PHE A 7 -6.53 18.57 -9.66
N LEU A 8 -6.36 19.81 -9.26
CA LEU A 8 -5.23 20.65 -9.67
C LEU A 8 -4.35 20.94 -8.45
N ASN A 9 -3.07 21.19 -8.68
CA ASN A 9 -2.19 21.69 -7.63
C ASN A 9 -2.64 23.08 -7.13
N LYS A 10 -2.06 23.55 -6.02
CA LYS A 10 -2.43 24.82 -5.38
C LYS A 10 -2.35 26.02 -6.33
N ASN A 11 -1.41 25.99 -7.27
CA ASN A 11 -1.18 27.07 -8.24
C ASN A 11 -1.99 26.91 -9.52
N LYS A 12 -2.83 25.85 -9.62
CA LYS A 12 -3.63 25.48 -10.81
C LYS A 12 -2.80 25.28 -12.08
N SER A 13 -1.50 25.11 -11.96
CA SER A 13 -0.56 24.97 -13.07
C SER A 13 -0.42 23.51 -13.54
N GLU A 14 -0.70 22.55 -12.67
CA GLU A 14 -0.60 21.13 -12.98
C GLU A 14 -1.85 20.37 -12.59
N MET A 15 -2.23 19.43 -13.42
CA MET A 15 -3.33 18.51 -13.15
C MET A 15 -2.79 17.32 -12.37
N LEU A 16 -3.31 17.11 -11.17
CA LEU A 16 -2.91 16.03 -10.28
C LEU A 16 -3.51 14.70 -10.72
N PHE A 17 -4.82 14.72 -10.94
CA PHE A 17 -5.55 13.58 -11.48
C PHE A 17 -6.96 14.00 -11.94
N ILE A 18 -7.58 13.11 -12.72
CA ILE A 18 -8.95 13.25 -13.20
C ILE A 18 -9.79 12.16 -12.56
N ASN A 19 -10.89 12.53 -11.91
CA ASN A 19 -11.93 11.61 -11.51
C ASN A 19 -13.09 11.68 -12.51
N LYS A 20 -13.29 10.61 -13.26
CA LYS A 20 -14.41 10.47 -14.20
C LYS A 20 -15.62 9.97 -13.44
N ILE A 21 -16.73 10.73 -13.44
CA ILE A 21 -18.01 10.36 -12.84
C ILE A 21 -18.88 9.77 -13.95
N LYS A 22 -19.17 8.48 -13.89
CA LYS A 22 -20.06 7.80 -14.85
C LYS A 22 -21.55 7.93 -14.48
N ARG A 23 -21.83 7.92 -13.18
CA ARG A 23 -23.19 8.07 -12.65
C ARG A 23 -23.14 8.52 -11.21
N SER A 24 -23.99 9.48 -10.85
CA SER A 24 -24.22 9.86 -9.46
C SER A 24 -25.71 9.92 -9.14
N THR A 25 -26.08 9.61 -7.91
CA THR A 25 -27.43 9.74 -7.37
C THR A 25 -27.36 10.41 -6.02
N PHE A 26 -28.30 11.28 -5.75
CA PHE A 26 -28.43 11.99 -4.49
C PHE A 26 -29.85 11.77 -3.96
N PHE A 27 -29.96 11.48 -2.67
CA PHE A 27 -31.24 11.31 -1.98
C PHE A 27 -31.15 11.94 -0.60
N TYR A 28 -32.25 12.61 -0.20
CA TYR A 28 -32.42 13.17 1.14
C TYR A 28 -33.67 12.57 1.79
N ASP A 29 -33.53 11.98 2.98
CA ASP A 29 -34.62 11.47 3.81
C ASP A 29 -34.88 12.46 4.96
N GLU A 30 -35.97 13.18 4.86
CA GLU A 30 -36.37 14.21 5.87
C GLU A 30 -36.64 13.58 7.24
N ASN A 31 -37.28 12.41 7.28
CA ASN A 31 -37.65 11.74 8.52
C ASN A 31 -36.43 11.33 9.33
N LYS A 32 -35.38 10.89 8.65
CA LYS A 32 -34.09 10.46 9.24
C LYS A 32 -33.04 11.55 9.29
N SER A 33 -33.31 12.73 8.69
CA SER A 33 -32.32 13.79 8.47
C SER A 33 -31.02 13.21 7.84
N GLU A 34 -31.20 12.28 6.90
CA GLU A 34 -30.10 11.53 6.28
C GLU A 34 -29.89 11.96 4.82
N ILE A 35 -28.66 12.27 4.47
CA ILE A 35 -28.24 12.52 3.10
C ILE A 35 -27.51 11.25 2.60
N VAL A 36 -27.94 10.74 1.45
CA VAL A 36 -27.28 9.63 0.77
C VAL A 36 -26.84 10.05 -0.62
N MET A 37 -25.55 9.91 -0.89
CA MET A 37 -24.97 10.11 -2.22
C MET A 37 -24.29 8.84 -2.68
N SER A 38 -24.55 8.38 -3.89
CA SER A 38 -23.88 7.24 -4.49
C SER A 38 -23.30 7.64 -5.84
N SER A 39 -22.04 7.24 -6.11
CA SER A 39 -21.38 7.56 -7.36
C SER A 39 -20.58 6.37 -7.89
N LYS A 40 -20.62 6.17 -9.22
CA LYS A 40 -19.72 5.27 -9.96
C LYS A 40 -18.68 6.11 -10.67
N ASN A 41 -17.45 5.86 -10.40
CA ASN A 41 -16.32 6.70 -10.82
C ASN A 41 -15.19 5.86 -11.40
N GLU A 42 -14.21 6.56 -11.99
CA GLU A 42 -12.96 6.00 -12.45
C GLU A 42 -11.83 7.01 -12.22
N ILE A 43 -10.72 6.53 -11.64
CA ILE A 43 -9.49 7.31 -11.42
C ILE A 43 -8.30 6.42 -11.79
N PHE A 44 -7.33 6.92 -12.54
CA PHE A 44 -6.16 6.13 -13.02
C PHE A 44 -6.58 4.79 -13.65
N ASN A 45 -7.64 4.79 -14.46
CA ASN A 45 -8.24 3.59 -15.07
C ASN A 45 -8.71 2.52 -14.04
N ILE A 46 -8.88 2.90 -12.78
CA ILE A 46 -9.43 2.05 -11.72
C ILE A 46 -10.89 2.44 -11.50
N PRO A 47 -11.86 1.60 -11.92
CA PRO A 47 -13.26 1.84 -11.65
C PRO A 47 -13.61 1.57 -10.19
N TYR A 48 -14.43 2.43 -9.60
CA TYR A 48 -14.91 2.26 -8.24
C TYR A 48 -16.32 2.83 -8.02
N LYS A 49 -16.97 2.31 -7.00
CA LYS A 49 -18.23 2.86 -6.48
C LYS A 49 -17.98 3.44 -5.09
N ILE A 50 -18.53 4.62 -4.86
CA ILE A 50 -18.52 5.23 -3.53
C ILE A 50 -19.94 5.58 -3.10
N VAL A 51 -20.25 5.37 -1.82
CA VAL A 51 -21.53 5.74 -1.21
C VAL A 51 -21.21 6.53 0.05
N PHE A 52 -21.78 7.71 0.15
CA PHE A 52 -21.72 8.56 1.33
C PHE A 52 -23.10 8.60 1.99
N LYS A 53 -23.14 8.45 3.30
CA LYS A 53 -24.31 8.65 4.12
C LYS A 53 -23.95 9.58 5.26
N ASN A 54 -24.71 10.64 5.42
CA ASN A 54 -24.53 11.60 6.51
C ASN A 54 -25.85 11.74 7.26
N ASN A 55 -25.87 11.24 8.50
CA ASN A 55 -26.98 11.46 9.41
C ASN A 55 -26.64 12.61 10.36
N LYS A 56 -27.30 13.75 10.17
CA LYS A 56 -27.06 14.95 10.96
C LYS A 56 -27.56 14.81 12.41
N LYS A 57 -28.62 14.03 12.63
CA LYS A 57 -29.20 13.81 13.95
C LYS A 57 -28.28 12.99 14.84
N ASP A 58 -27.74 11.91 14.28
CA ASP A 58 -26.84 11.00 15.00
C ASP A 58 -25.36 11.43 14.90
N LYS A 59 -25.07 12.52 14.19
CA LYS A 59 -23.72 13.05 13.95
C LYS A 59 -22.75 11.97 13.47
N ASN A 60 -23.22 11.13 12.56
CA ASN A 60 -22.41 10.09 11.94
C ASN A 60 -22.29 10.26 10.44
N PHE A 61 -21.13 9.87 9.93
CA PHE A 61 -20.83 9.89 8.51
C PHE A 61 -20.28 8.51 8.12
N ILE A 62 -20.95 7.85 7.17
CA ILE A 62 -20.58 6.54 6.69
C ILE A 62 -20.14 6.67 5.23
N THR A 63 -18.96 6.14 4.92
CA THR A 63 -18.46 6.03 3.55
C THR A 63 -18.23 4.58 3.20
N LYS A 64 -18.77 4.13 2.07
CA LYS A 64 -18.49 2.81 1.51
C LYS A 64 -17.80 2.96 0.18
N PHE A 65 -16.62 2.39 0.04
CA PHE A 65 -15.86 2.35 -1.20
C PHE A 65 -15.73 0.90 -1.67
N ASN A 66 -15.92 0.67 -2.96
CA ASN A 66 -15.76 -0.63 -3.57
C ASN A 66 -15.08 -0.51 -4.92
N SER A 67 -13.99 -1.22 -5.12
CA SER A 67 -13.35 -1.43 -6.41
C SER A 67 -13.06 -2.93 -6.62
N GLN A 68 -13.72 -3.51 -7.61
CA GLN A 68 -13.50 -4.92 -7.97
C GLN A 68 -12.14 -5.13 -8.62
N LYS A 69 -11.67 -4.17 -9.42
CA LYS A 69 -10.40 -4.26 -10.14
C LYS A 69 -9.23 -4.46 -9.19
N ILE A 70 -9.18 -3.69 -8.10
CA ILE A 70 -8.14 -3.80 -7.08
C ILE A 70 -8.59 -4.63 -5.86
N ARG A 71 -9.73 -5.32 -5.94
CA ARG A 71 -10.28 -6.18 -4.86
C ARG A 71 -10.31 -5.49 -3.50
N LEU A 72 -10.69 -4.21 -3.50
CA LEU A 72 -10.74 -3.38 -2.30
C LEU A 72 -12.18 -3.01 -1.95
N ASN A 73 -12.59 -3.35 -0.73
CA ASN A 73 -13.81 -2.87 -0.11
C ASN A 73 -13.44 -2.15 1.17
N VAL A 74 -13.98 -0.96 1.36
CA VAL A 74 -13.80 -0.17 2.58
C VAL A 74 -15.14 0.32 3.06
N GLU A 75 -15.41 0.13 4.34
CA GLU A 75 -16.49 0.79 5.05
C GLU A 75 -15.91 1.65 6.17
N ASN A 76 -16.16 2.92 6.09
CA ASN A 76 -15.72 3.89 7.08
C ASN A 76 -16.92 4.42 7.85
N LYS A 77 -16.83 4.44 9.19
CA LYS A 77 -17.82 5.02 10.10
C LYS A 77 -17.12 6.09 10.93
N LEU A 78 -17.50 7.33 10.72
CA LEU A 78 -16.98 8.49 11.45
C LEU A 78 -18.07 9.06 12.34
N ASN A 79 -17.83 9.11 13.62
CA ASN A 79 -18.62 9.88 14.56
C ASN A 79 -17.97 11.25 14.73
N TYR A 80 -18.69 12.30 14.42
CA TYR A 80 -18.18 13.65 14.55
C TYR A 80 -18.95 14.42 15.64
N ASN A 81 -18.20 15.01 16.55
CA ASN A 81 -18.70 15.93 17.55
C ASN A 81 -17.71 17.10 17.67
N ASN A 82 -18.07 18.11 18.46
CA ASN A 82 -17.30 19.35 18.54
C ASN A 82 -15.85 19.14 19.08
N GLU A 83 -15.57 18.03 19.77
CA GLU A 83 -14.29 17.82 20.45
C GLU A 83 -13.46 16.66 19.86
N ASN A 84 -14.10 15.61 19.34
CA ASN A 84 -13.41 14.43 18.88
C ASN A 84 -14.05 13.84 17.62
N ASN A 85 -13.27 13.75 16.56
CA ASN A 85 -13.65 13.05 15.33
C ASN A 85 -12.97 11.66 15.33
N LEU A 86 -13.71 10.67 15.82
CA LEU A 86 -13.26 9.28 15.91
C LEU A 86 -13.94 8.43 14.86
N GLY A 87 -13.21 7.56 14.23
CA GLY A 87 -13.76 6.68 13.22
C GLY A 87 -13.17 5.28 13.25
N ILE A 88 -13.90 4.39 12.61
CA ILE A 88 -13.49 3.00 12.37
C ILE A 88 -13.55 2.77 10.86
N LEU A 89 -12.48 2.23 10.32
CA LEU A 89 -12.35 1.88 8.92
C LEU A 89 -12.21 0.36 8.82
N ASP A 90 -13.27 -0.30 8.35
CA ASP A 90 -13.27 -1.72 8.03
C ASP A 90 -12.86 -1.90 6.58
N MET A 91 -11.75 -2.56 6.34
CA MET A 91 -11.19 -2.76 5.01
C MET A 91 -11.06 -4.26 4.71
N ARG A 92 -11.53 -4.64 3.53
CA ARG A 92 -11.25 -5.95 2.95
C ARG A 92 -10.39 -5.76 1.70
N PHE A 93 -9.15 -6.21 1.78
CA PHE A 93 -8.19 -6.13 0.68
C PHE A 93 -7.60 -7.51 0.40
N ILE A 94 -7.67 -7.98 -0.84
CA ILE A 94 -7.17 -9.30 -1.27
C ILE A 94 -7.60 -10.43 -0.30
N ASN A 95 -8.90 -10.47 0.03
CA ASN A 95 -9.49 -11.47 0.94
C ASN A 95 -9.00 -11.40 2.40
N LYS A 96 -8.32 -10.34 2.81
CA LYS A 96 -8.00 -10.08 4.22
C LYS A 96 -8.87 -8.95 4.75
N ASN A 97 -9.46 -9.18 5.92
CA ASN A 97 -10.20 -8.17 6.64
C ASN A 97 -9.28 -7.50 7.65
N THR A 98 -9.36 -6.19 7.72
CA THR A 98 -8.61 -5.36 8.68
C THR A 98 -9.53 -4.29 9.19
N SER A 99 -9.53 -4.06 10.49
CA SER A 99 -10.25 -2.96 11.14
C SER A 99 -9.24 -2.00 11.74
N ILE A 100 -9.43 -0.72 11.49
CA ILE A 100 -8.51 0.35 11.86
C ILE A 100 -9.32 1.43 12.59
N ASP A 101 -8.93 1.72 13.82
CA ASP A 101 -9.40 2.90 14.53
C ASP A 101 -8.61 4.11 14.09
N TYR A 102 -9.27 5.24 13.91
CA TYR A 102 -8.58 6.48 13.60
C TYR A 102 -9.18 7.68 14.32
N LYS A 103 -8.35 8.71 14.50
CA LYS A 103 -8.72 10.00 15.05
C LYS A 103 -8.31 11.11 14.12
N ILE A 104 -9.28 11.95 13.75
CA ILE A 104 -9.00 13.16 12.94
C ILE A 104 -8.66 14.30 13.88
N LYS A 105 -7.50 14.91 13.66
CA LYS A 105 -7.04 16.14 14.29
C LYS A 105 -7.01 17.28 13.27
N LYS A 106 -6.71 18.50 13.69
CA LYS A 106 -6.75 19.69 12.83
C LYS A 106 -5.99 19.54 11.51
N ASN A 107 -4.81 18.93 11.56
CA ASN A 107 -3.88 18.87 10.41
C ASN A 107 -3.56 17.44 9.96
N PHE A 108 -3.97 16.42 10.71
CA PHE A 108 -3.62 15.03 10.42
C PHE A 108 -4.64 14.03 10.96
N ILE A 109 -4.55 12.80 10.46
CA ILE A 109 -5.25 11.62 10.97
C ILE A 109 -4.21 10.68 11.56
N GLU A 110 -4.41 10.27 12.80
CA GLU A 110 -3.71 9.14 13.40
C GLU A 110 -4.56 7.89 13.25
N PHE A 111 -3.93 6.74 12.97
CA PHE A 111 -4.64 5.48 12.87
C PHE A 111 -3.85 4.31 13.48
N SER A 112 -4.59 3.30 13.97
CA SER A 112 -4.02 2.06 14.47
C SER A 112 -4.96 0.88 14.26
N SER A 113 -4.40 -0.34 14.20
CA SER A 113 -5.22 -1.55 14.07
C SER A 113 -5.92 -1.90 15.36
N VAL A 114 -7.12 -2.46 15.24
CA VAL A 114 -7.89 -3.06 16.34
C VAL A 114 -7.45 -4.51 16.58
N ASP A 115 -6.93 -5.20 15.57
CA ASP A 115 -6.54 -6.62 15.68
C ASP A 115 -5.17 -6.77 16.35
N LYS A 116 -5.12 -7.50 17.48
CA LYS A 116 -3.88 -7.82 18.21
C LYS A 116 -2.92 -8.74 17.46
N ARG A 117 -3.36 -9.41 16.39
CA ARG A 117 -2.52 -10.34 15.60
C ARG A 117 -1.64 -9.63 14.59
N ASN A 118 -2.13 -8.51 14.06
CA ASN A 118 -1.38 -7.67 13.13
C ASN A 118 -1.40 -6.24 13.66
N ASN A 119 -0.25 -5.61 13.71
CA ASN A 119 -0.14 -4.27 14.25
C ASN A 119 0.08 -3.28 13.10
N TYR A 120 -0.92 -2.44 12.87
CA TYR A 120 -0.84 -1.35 11.89
C TYR A 120 -0.97 -0.03 12.67
N LYS A 121 -0.10 0.90 12.39
CA LYS A 121 -0.18 2.26 12.93
C LYS A 121 0.39 3.24 11.93
N GLY A 122 -0.10 4.45 11.96
CA GLY A 122 0.43 5.49 11.10
C GLY A 122 -0.27 6.82 11.27
N GLN A 123 0.14 7.75 10.41
CA GLN A 123 -0.37 9.10 10.36
C GLN A 123 -0.50 9.55 8.91
N ILE A 124 -1.53 10.33 8.64
CA ILE A 124 -1.73 11.04 7.38
C ILE A 124 -1.76 12.52 7.67
N ASP A 125 -0.76 13.24 7.23
CA ASP A 125 -0.74 14.71 7.25
C ASP A 125 -1.49 15.25 6.02
N PHE A 126 -2.20 16.37 6.19
CA PHE A 126 -2.99 16.96 5.11
C PHE A 126 -2.26 18.06 4.34
N LYS A 127 -1.28 18.70 4.97
CA LYS A 127 -0.60 19.87 4.42
C LYS A 127 0.87 19.91 4.83
N PRO A 128 1.79 19.44 3.98
CA PRO A 128 1.55 18.72 2.71
C PRO A 128 0.95 17.33 2.97
N PHE A 129 0.39 16.71 1.94
CA PHE A 129 -0.06 15.32 2.05
C PHE A 129 1.16 14.42 2.24
N TYR A 130 1.17 13.70 3.36
CA TYR A 130 2.22 12.74 3.69
C TYR A 130 1.65 11.60 4.52
N LEU A 131 1.85 10.38 4.06
CA LEU A 131 1.45 9.17 4.79
C LEU A 131 2.68 8.50 5.39
N THR A 132 2.68 8.31 6.69
CA THR A 132 3.61 7.39 7.36
C THR A 132 2.86 6.19 7.90
N ALA A 133 3.37 4.98 7.67
CA ALA A 133 2.74 3.77 8.18
C ALA A 133 3.76 2.70 8.56
N SER A 134 3.48 1.98 9.65
CA SER A 134 4.18 0.76 10.04
C SER A 134 3.19 -0.40 10.08
N LEU A 135 3.46 -1.42 9.26
CA LEU A 135 2.60 -2.57 9.04
C LEU A 135 3.34 -3.83 9.48
N ASN A 136 2.92 -4.44 10.58
CA ASN A 136 3.57 -5.62 11.13
C ASN A 136 2.67 -6.84 11.03
N TYR A 137 3.10 -7.84 10.29
CA TYR A 137 2.40 -9.11 10.09
C TYR A 137 3.16 -10.26 10.75
N LYS A 138 2.48 -11.07 11.54
CA LYS A 138 3.06 -12.34 12.01
C LYS A 138 3.29 -13.30 10.85
N GLN A 139 2.38 -13.30 9.87
CA GLN A 139 2.43 -14.23 8.75
C GLN A 139 1.72 -13.66 7.52
N LEU A 140 2.32 -13.82 6.35
CA LEU A 140 1.78 -13.40 5.07
C LEU A 140 1.93 -14.51 4.01
N ASN A 141 0.89 -14.68 3.19
CA ASN A 141 0.94 -15.60 2.06
C ASN A 141 1.54 -14.90 0.83
N SER A 142 2.74 -15.33 0.42
CA SER A 142 3.48 -14.73 -0.69
C SER A 142 2.78 -14.88 -2.05
N LYS A 143 2.01 -15.95 -2.29
CA LYS A 143 1.32 -16.17 -3.58
C LYS A 143 0.37 -15.05 -3.97
N ASN A 144 -0.17 -14.31 -3.01
CA ASN A 144 -1.12 -13.24 -3.27
C ASN A 144 -0.43 -11.93 -3.75
N PHE A 145 0.88 -11.82 -3.62
CA PHE A 145 1.62 -10.59 -3.91
C PHE A 145 2.56 -10.71 -5.10
N VAL A 146 3.07 -11.90 -5.40
CA VAL A 146 4.14 -12.12 -6.40
C VAL A 146 3.60 -12.59 -7.77
N ASN A 147 2.30 -12.72 -7.95
CA ASN A 147 1.71 -13.13 -9.21
C ASN A 147 1.52 -11.92 -10.13
N GLN A 148 1.86 -12.01 -11.41
CA GLN A 148 1.65 -10.96 -12.43
C GLN A 148 0.18 -10.50 -12.55
N ASN A 149 -0.78 -11.33 -12.16
CA ASN A 149 -2.19 -10.99 -12.05
C ASN A 149 -2.57 -10.49 -10.64
N SER A 150 -1.59 -10.13 -9.81
CA SER A 150 -1.85 -9.63 -8.47
C SER A 150 -2.37 -8.19 -8.50
N VAL A 151 -3.10 -7.84 -7.45
CA VAL A 151 -3.57 -6.46 -7.26
C VAL A 151 -2.40 -5.47 -7.19
N LEU A 152 -1.24 -5.89 -6.68
CA LEU A 152 -0.05 -5.04 -6.64
C LEU A 152 0.39 -4.63 -8.05
N PHE A 153 0.42 -5.57 -9.00
CA PHE A 153 0.73 -5.26 -10.39
C PHE A 153 -0.32 -4.34 -11.04
N GLU A 154 -1.61 -4.52 -10.72
CA GLU A 154 -2.66 -3.61 -11.21
C GLU A 154 -2.49 -2.18 -10.66
N ILE A 155 -2.08 -2.03 -9.40
CA ILE A 155 -1.79 -0.72 -8.80
C ILE A 155 -0.56 -0.09 -9.47
N ILE A 156 0.52 -0.85 -9.68
CA ILE A 156 1.72 -0.39 -10.38
C ILE A 156 1.38 0.03 -11.81
N LYS A 157 0.65 -0.81 -12.58
CA LYS A 157 0.20 -0.50 -13.94
C LYS A 157 -0.69 0.74 -14.04
N SER A 158 -1.47 1.02 -13.02
CA SER A 158 -2.35 2.20 -13.00
C SER A 158 -1.58 3.52 -12.90
N GLN A 159 -0.28 3.46 -12.61
CA GLN A 159 0.59 4.61 -12.36
C GLN A 159 0.12 5.52 -11.20
N VAL A 160 -0.83 5.05 -10.37
CA VAL A 160 -1.30 5.82 -9.23
C VAL A 160 -0.18 6.15 -8.23
N LEU A 161 0.82 5.28 -8.15
CA LEU A 161 1.98 5.46 -7.28
C LEU A 161 3.00 6.47 -7.84
N ASN A 162 2.99 6.71 -9.16
CA ASN A 162 3.85 7.69 -9.84
C ASN A 162 3.22 9.09 -9.86
N ASN A 163 2.41 9.41 -8.87
CA ASN A 163 1.78 10.73 -8.76
C ASN A 163 2.68 11.67 -7.96
N LYS A 164 3.08 12.80 -8.55
CA LYS A 164 3.96 13.82 -7.94
C LYS A 164 3.46 14.38 -6.61
N ASN A 165 2.19 14.20 -6.30
CA ASN A 165 1.59 14.67 -5.04
C ASN A 165 1.45 13.55 -4.00
N LEU A 166 1.89 12.34 -4.33
CA LEU A 166 1.90 11.22 -3.41
C LEU A 166 3.25 11.18 -2.69
N ASN A 167 3.22 11.46 -1.40
CA ASN A 167 4.37 11.30 -0.53
C ASN A 167 4.01 10.32 0.58
N LEU A 168 4.81 9.27 0.73
CA LEU A 168 4.60 8.29 1.78
C LEU A 168 5.88 7.56 2.18
N ASP A 169 5.91 7.10 3.44
CA ASP A 169 6.86 6.14 3.96
C ASP A 169 6.13 4.99 4.63
N ILE A 170 6.34 3.77 4.14
CA ILE A 170 5.74 2.56 4.68
C ILE A 170 6.84 1.57 5.09
N ASP A 171 6.85 1.21 6.36
CA ASP A 171 7.63 0.09 6.89
C ASP A 171 6.73 -1.15 6.98
N LEU A 172 7.00 -2.15 6.15
CA LEU A 172 6.32 -3.44 6.16
C LEU A 172 7.23 -4.51 6.76
N ASN A 173 6.83 -5.07 7.90
CA ASN A 173 7.56 -6.14 8.58
C ASN A 173 6.72 -7.42 8.59
N ILE A 174 7.30 -8.53 8.14
CA ILE A 174 6.64 -9.84 8.05
C ILE A 174 7.56 -10.89 8.66
N ASN A 175 7.15 -11.49 9.78
CA ASN A 175 7.99 -12.48 10.45
C ASN A 175 8.08 -13.79 9.65
N LYS A 176 6.97 -14.25 9.03
CA LYS A 176 6.94 -15.51 8.29
C LYS A 176 6.23 -15.36 6.94
N LEU A 177 6.91 -15.76 5.88
CA LEU A 177 6.31 -15.93 4.55
C LEU A 177 5.81 -17.36 4.40
N THR A 178 4.52 -17.54 4.06
CA THR A 178 3.98 -18.87 3.73
C THR A 178 4.05 -19.10 2.23
N ASN A 179 4.18 -20.37 1.85
CA ASN A 179 4.37 -20.88 0.49
C ASN A 179 5.74 -20.59 -0.14
N ILE A 180 6.67 -20.00 0.59
CA ILE A 180 8.08 -19.96 0.24
C ILE A 180 8.85 -20.50 1.44
N ASN A 181 9.27 -21.75 1.33
CA ASN A 181 10.04 -22.39 2.39
C ASN A 181 11.39 -21.71 2.54
N HIS A 182 11.82 -21.55 3.78
CA HIS A 182 13.12 -20.99 4.16
C HIS A 182 13.23 -19.45 4.07
N LEU A 183 12.23 -18.70 3.60
CA LEU A 183 12.24 -17.23 3.65
C LEU A 183 11.43 -16.72 4.84
N ASN A 184 12.04 -15.83 5.61
CA ASN A 184 11.43 -15.22 6.80
C ASN A 184 11.96 -13.80 7.03
N ASN A 185 11.42 -13.13 8.04
CA ASN A 185 11.85 -11.82 8.48
C ASN A 185 12.01 -10.82 7.33
N LEU A 186 10.95 -10.71 6.50
CA LEU A 186 10.92 -9.69 5.45
C LEU A 186 10.67 -8.32 6.10
N THR A 187 11.57 -7.39 5.86
CA THR A 187 11.38 -5.96 6.08
C THR A 187 11.41 -5.28 4.73
N LEU A 188 10.32 -4.62 4.35
CA LEU A 188 10.22 -3.85 3.12
C LEU A 188 9.97 -2.38 3.48
N LYS A 189 10.88 -1.50 3.09
CA LYS A 189 10.74 -0.06 3.24
C LYS A 189 10.39 0.55 1.90
N ILE A 190 9.22 1.17 1.84
CA ILE A 190 8.68 1.79 0.64
C ILE A 190 8.60 3.29 0.90
N GLY A 191 9.43 4.06 0.23
CA GLY A 191 9.33 5.53 0.16
C GLY A 191 8.72 5.93 -1.18
N ILE A 192 7.79 6.86 -1.19
CA ILE A 192 7.34 7.56 -2.40
C ILE A 192 7.49 9.04 -2.14
N GLN A 193 8.27 9.71 -3.00
CA GLN A 193 8.49 11.14 -2.96
C GLN A 193 8.28 11.70 -4.36
N GLU A 194 7.29 12.58 -4.50
CA GLU A 194 6.93 13.20 -5.78
C GLU A 194 6.73 12.20 -6.94
N GLY A 195 6.27 10.99 -6.60
CA GLY A 195 6.03 9.90 -7.57
C GLY A 195 7.22 8.96 -7.77
N ASP A 196 8.40 9.26 -7.25
CA ASP A 196 9.54 8.35 -7.28
C ASP A 196 9.40 7.28 -6.19
N ILE A 197 9.43 6.01 -6.59
CA ILE A 197 9.25 4.87 -5.67
C ILE A 197 10.61 4.28 -5.31
N ILE A 198 10.96 4.37 -4.04
CA ILE A 198 12.23 3.93 -3.48
C ILE A 198 11.98 2.71 -2.59
N LEU A 199 12.76 1.64 -2.79
CA LEU A 199 12.68 0.37 -2.04
C LEU A 199 13.96 0.06 -1.26
N SER A 200 14.81 1.04 -1.04
CA SER A 200 16.10 0.88 -0.36
C SER A 200 15.94 0.43 1.09
N ASN A 201 16.99 -0.23 1.61
CA ASN A 201 17.02 -0.77 2.97
C ASN A 201 15.95 -1.85 3.27
N SER A 202 15.44 -2.50 2.22
CA SER A 202 14.60 -3.68 2.36
C SER A 202 15.45 -4.93 2.51
N ASN A 203 15.00 -5.86 3.35
CA ASN A 203 15.77 -7.09 3.57
C ASN A 203 14.86 -8.31 3.80
N LEU A 204 15.44 -9.48 3.57
CA LEU A 204 14.80 -10.78 3.69
C LEU A 204 15.81 -11.79 4.20
N MET A 205 15.44 -12.66 5.13
CA MET A 205 16.30 -13.75 5.60
C MET A 205 15.96 -15.04 4.88
N TRP A 206 16.98 -15.72 4.37
CA TRP A 206 16.90 -17.10 3.93
C TRP A 206 17.42 -18.00 5.07
N LYS A 207 16.53 -18.76 5.70
CA LYS A 207 16.77 -19.40 6.99
C LYS A 207 17.31 -18.34 7.99
N ASN A 208 18.43 -18.64 8.64
CA ASN A 208 19.17 -17.71 9.48
C ASN A 208 20.61 -17.49 8.97
N ASP A 209 20.91 -18.00 7.78
CA ASP A 209 22.28 -18.14 7.27
C ASP A 209 22.63 -17.09 6.23
N LEU A 210 21.63 -16.49 5.60
CA LEU A 210 21.82 -15.52 4.55
C LEU A 210 20.83 -14.36 4.69
N LYS A 211 21.32 -13.14 4.75
CA LYS A 211 20.53 -11.92 4.63
C LYS A 211 20.60 -11.40 3.21
N ILE A 212 19.45 -11.23 2.58
CA ILE A 212 19.31 -10.64 1.25
C ILE A 212 18.78 -9.22 1.45
N SER A 213 19.47 -8.23 0.93
CA SER A 213 19.10 -6.82 1.09
C SER A 213 19.00 -6.11 -0.26
N LEU A 214 18.03 -5.23 -0.40
CA LEU A 214 17.97 -4.28 -1.50
C LEU A 214 18.63 -2.97 -1.06
N LYS A 215 19.55 -2.48 -1.87
CA LYS A 215 20.23 -1.19 -1.68
C LYS A 215 20.01 -0.32 -2.93
N GLU A 216 19.89 0.98 -2.73
CA GLU A 216 19.79 1.94 -3.83
C GLU A 216 18.76 1.50 -4.91
N SER A 217 17.64 0.92 -4.46
CA SER A 217 16.67 0.30 -5.36
C SER A 217 15.45 1.18 -5.51
N PHE A 218 14.99 1.32 -6.75
CA PHE A 218 13.83 2.14 -7.09
C PHE A 218 13.08 1.58 -8.29
N LEU A 219 11.81 1.99 -8.42
CA LEU A 219 11.01 1.70 -9.60
C LEU A 219 11.15 2.84 -10.61
N ASN A 220 11.56 2.52 -11.81
CA ASN A 220 11.61 3.44 -12.95
C ASN A 220 10.44 3.16 -13.88
N TYR A 221 9.68 4.21 -14.21
CA TYR A 221 8.61 4.20 -15.20
C TYR A 221 9.14 4.83 -16.49
N ASP A 222 9.26 4.04 -17.54
CA ASP A 222 9.77 4.44 -18.84
C ASP A 222 8.73 4.04 -19.91
N ASP A 223 7.95 5.02 -20.39
CA ASP A 223 6.82 4.85 -21.32
C ASP A 223 5.86 3.73 -20.90
N ASP A 224 5.98 2.55 -21.53
CA ASP A 224 5.13 1.39 -21.25
C ASP A 224 5.83 0.32 -20.38
N GLU A 225 7.06 0.56 -19.94
CA GLU A 225 7.84 -0.38 -19.15
C GLU A 225 7.98 0.09 -17.69
N VAL A 226 7.87 -0.86 -16.78
CA VAL A 226 8.21 -0.64 -15.35
C VAL A 226 9.40 -1.50 -15.00
N LYS A 227 10.48 -0.86 -14.58
CA LYS A 227 11.75 -1.52 -14.23
C LYS A 227 12.04 -1.34 -12.76
N LEU A 228 12.43 -2.40 -12.09
CA LEU A 228 13.07 -2.33 -10.77
C LEU A 228 14.59 -2.31 -11.00
N ILE A 229 15.22 -1.24 -10.58
CA ILE A 229 16.66 -1.00 -10.73
C ILE A 229 17.27 -0.90 -9.34
N GLY A 230 18.46 -1.45 -9.14
CA GLY A 230 19.14 -1.32 -7.86
C GLY A 230 20.25 -2.34 -7.66
N LYS A 231 20.60 -2.55 -6.39
CA LYS A 231 21.62 -3.49 -5.94
C LYS A 231 21.01 -4.52 -4.99
N ILE A 232 21.33 -5.79 -5.22
CA ILE A 232 21.06 -6.88 -4.28
C ILE A 232 22.35 -7.24 -3.57
N ASN A 233 22.32 -7.21 -2.26
CA ASN A 233 23.40 -7.63 -1.40
C ASN A 233 23.04 -8.94 -0.69
N PHE A 234 23.96 -9.91 -0.73
CA PHE A 234 23.87 -11.20 -0.06
C PHE A 234 24.94 -11.25 1.03
N ASP A 235 24.53 -11.16 2.30
CA ASP A 235 25.42 -11.25 3.46
C ASP A 235 25.27 -12.63 4.08
N TYR A 236 26.33 -13.43 4.08
CA TYR A 236 26.36 -14.79 4.61
C TYR A 236 26.85 -14.79 6.06
N SER A 237 26.01 -15.27 6.99
CA SER A 237 26.43 -15.56 8.36
C SER A 237 27.04 -16.98 8.47
N ASP A 238 26.59 -17.92 7.62
CA ASP A 238 27.17 -19.25 7.47
C ASP A 238 27.05 -19.74 6.03
N ILE A 239 28.09 -19.48 5.23
CA ILE A 239 28.17 -19.91 3.83
C ILE A 239 28.20 -21.45 3.69
N ASN A 240 28.69 -22.18 4.69
CA ASN A 240 28.74 -23.62 4.63
C ASN A 240 27.38 -24.27 4.69
N ASN A 241 26.45 -23.71 5.48
CA ASN A 241 25.06 -24.16 5.50
C ASN A 241 24.35 -23.87 4.18
N PHE A 242 24.65 -22.74 3.54
CA PHE A 242 24.19 -22.42 2.21
C PHE A 242 24.67 -23.47 1.20
N TYR A 243 25.96 -23.77 1.15
CA TYR A 243 26.55 -24.80 0.28
C TYR A 243 25.94 -26.19 0.50
N LYS A 244 25.71 -26.59 1.74
CA LYS A 244 25.04 -27.87 2.06
C LYS A 244 23.60 -27.90 1.54
N SER A 245 22.86 -26.81 1.70
CA SER A 245 21.46 -26.71 1.27
C SER A 245 21.29 -26.82 -0.24
N PHE A 246 22.25 -26.31 -1.00
CA PHE A 246 22.29 -26.40 -2.46
C PHE A 246 23.13 -27.58 -2.98
N GLN A 247 23.59 -28.47 -2.11
CA GLN A 247 24.41 -29.65 -2.44
C GLN A 247 25.65 -29.31 -3.26
N ILE A 248 26.27 -28.15 -2.99
CA ILE A 248 27.50 -27.73 -3.70
C ILE A 248 28.67 -28.55 -3.22
N ASN A 249 29.40 -29.13 -4.18
CA ASN A 249 30.53 -30.03 -3.93
C ASN A 249 31.66 -29.31 -3.17
N LYS A 250 32.30 -29.96 -2.20
CA LYS A 250 33.35 -29.35 -1.36
C LYS A 250 34.46 -28.66 -2.17
N LYS A 251 34.89 -29.26 -3.29
CA LYS A 251 35.94 -28.70 -4.16
C LYS A 251 35.58 -27.36 -4.81
N ASN A 252 34.27 -27.03 -4.87
CA ASN A 252 33.76 -25.80 -5.50
C ASN A 252 33.39 -24.75 -4.45
N ARG A 253 33.57 -25.03 -3.16
CA ARG A 253 33.22 -24.09 -2.09
C ARG A 253 34.33 -23.09 -1.92
N LYS A 254 33.95 -21.82 -1.90
CA LYS A 254 34.83 -20.69 -1.59
C LYS A 254 34.37 -20.04 -0.30
N ASP A 255 35.26 -19.43 0.40
CA ASP A 255 34.92 -18.59 1.54
C ASP A 255 34.45 -17.23 0.98
N ILE A 256 33.14 -16.93 1.19
CA ILE A 256 32.51 -15.73 0.68
C ILE A 256 31.66 -15.17 1.82
N GLU A 257 31.94 -13.94 2.22
CA GLU A 257 31.19 -13.25 3.26
C GLU A 257 30.03 -12.45 2.65
N GLN A 258 30.26 -11.84 1.48
CA GLN A 258 29.33 -10.95 0.84
C GLN A 258 29.40 -11.04 -0.68
N ILE A 259 28.23 -10.89 -1.32
CA ILE A 259 28.09 -10.71 -2.78
C ILE A 259 27.19 -9.51 -3.02
N GLU A 260 27.59 -8.58 -3.86
CA GLU A 260 26.74 -7.49 -4.34
C GLU A 260 26.56 -7.60 -5.85
N ILE A 261 25.32 -7.42 -6.31
CA ILE A 261 24.94 -7.56 -7.72
C ILE A 261 24.08 -6.36 -8.11
N ASP A 262 24.52 -5.61 -9.12
CA ASP A 262 23.67 -4.62 -9.79
C ASP A 262 22.64 -5.36 -10.66
N PHE A 263 21.40 -4.90 -10.64
CA PHE A 263 20.35 -5.52 -11.42
C PHE A 263 19.37 -4.51 -12.04
N ILE A 264 18.82 -4.91 -13.18
CA ILE A 264 17.67 -4.28 -13.81
C ILE A 264 16.66 -5.38 -14.09
N TYR A 265 15.51 -5.32 -13.46
CA TYR A 265 14.45 -6.29 -13.63
C TYR A 265 13.21 -5.63 -14.22
N ARG A 266 12.77 -6.12 -15.38
CA ARG A 266 11.53 -5.66 -16.02
C ARG A 266 10.35 -6.32 -15.34
N LEU A 267 9.47 -5.50 -14.77
CA LEU A 267 8.24 -5.96 -14.13
C LEU A 267 7.11 -6.13 -15.16
N MET A 268 7.13 -5.31 -16.20
CA MET A 268 6.13 -5.28 -17.29
C MET A 268 6.79 -4.75 -18.54
#